data_bcd249c0817c9d54a5f1f91ae6520c7f
#
_entry.id   bcd249c0817c9d54a5f1f91ae6520c7f
#
_cell.length_a   1.000
_cell.length_b   1.000
_cell.length_c   1.000
_cell.angle_alpha   90.00
_cell.angle_beta   90.00
_cell.angle_gamma   90.00
#
_symmetry.space_group_name_H-M   'P 1'
#
loop_
_entity.id
_entity.type
_entity.pdbx_description
1 polymer ?
#
loop_
_entity_poly.entity_id
_entity_poly.type
_entity_poly.pdbx_seq_one_letter_code
_entity_poly.pdbx_strand_id
1 'polypeptide(L)'
;MMKSSRRSFLLNPLSMLLTGLLLGIAARLFDIYFQNLGEIFSQMAIWILLGTLIAIYSPTKKAAMGNIFPFCMGMLVTYYVTAAITHGVYGQSFIIGWTVFALVSPIMAYFAWMAKEPGAFSKIIATGIVAVSVVSSVLLFDRLRLYDFIIDGALIYILFFKKIKRSQKRKDWNE
;
A
#
# COMPACT_ATOMS: atom_id res chain seq x y z
N MET A 1 -21.85 -12.53 12.62
CA MET A 1 -22.15 -11.16 12.21
C MET A 1 -21.15 -10.09 12.70
N MET A 2 -20.51 -10.23 13.86
CA MET A 2 -19.55 -9.25 14.43
C MET A 2 -18.26 -9.00 13.64
N LYS A 3 -17.75 -9.96 12.86
CA LYS A 3 -16.45 -9.85 12.16
C LYS A 3 -16.46 -8.90 10.94
N SER A 4 -17.63 -8.68 10.32
CA SER A 4 -17.79 -7.75 9.16
C SER A 4 -17.85 -6.29 9.63
N SER A 5 -18.48 -6.00 10.75
CA SER A 5 -18.60 -4.65 11.32
C SER A 5 -17.23 -4.10 11.77
N ARG A 6 -16.38 -4.92 12.40
CA ARG A 6 -15.03 -4.52 12.82
C ARG A 6 -14.12 -4.18 11.63
N ARG A 7 -14.22 -4.90 10.50
CA ARG A 7 -13.43 -4.58 9.29
C ARG A 7 -13.82 -3.24 8.68
N SER A 8 -15.09 -2.92 8.64
CA SER A 8 -15.59 -1.64 8.13
C SER A 8 -15.18 -0.46 9.02
N PHE A 9 -15.04 -0.70 10.32
CA PHE A 9 -14.59 0.32 11.26
C PHE A 9 -13.07 0.61 11.12
N LEU A 10 -12.26 -0.41 10.88
CA LEU A 10 -10.81 -0.26 10.75
C LEU A 10 -10.39 0.25 9.36
N LEU A 11 -11.11 -0.12 8.29
CA LEU A 11 -10.80 0.28 6.91
C LEU A 11 -11.77 1.38 6.46
N ASN A 12 -11.59 2.57 7.00
CA ASN A 12 -12.26 3.80 6.57
C ASN A 12 -11.22 4.90 6.30
N PRO A 13 -11.54 5.92 5.51
CA PRO A 13 -10.59 6.96 5.11
C PRO A 13 -9.91 7.67 6.29
N LEU A 14 -10.65 7.90 7.39
CA LEU A 14 -10.10 8.57 8.57
C LEU A 14 -9.08 7.71 9.31
N SER A 15 -9.39 6.44 9.55
CA SER A 15 -8.43 5.52 10.20
C SER A 15 -7.20 5.29 9.32
N MET A 16 -7.37 5.27 7.98
CA MET A 16 -6.27 5.13 7.05
C MET A 16 -5.39 6.39 7.01
N LEU A 17 -6.00 7.57 7.10
CA LEU A 17 -5.25 8.82 7.27
C LEU A 17 -4.39 8.79 8.55
N LEU A 18 -5.01 8.46 9.69
CA LEU A 18 -4.29 8.37 10.96
C LEU A 18 -3.15 7.34 10.91
N THR A 19 -3.40 6.18 10.30
CA THR A 19 -2.36 5.15 10.11
C THR A 19 -1.23 5.67 9.23
N GLY A 20 -1.55 6.37 8.14
CA GLY A 20 -0.57 6.99 7.26
C GLY A 20 0.27 8.04 7.99
N LEU A 21 -0.37 8.94 8.75
CA LEU A 21 0.32 9.96 9.55
C LEU A 21 1.33 9.32 10.54
N LEU A 22 0.91 8.29 11.26
CA LEU A 22 1.78 7.58 12.20
C LEU A 22 2.93 6.84 11.51
N LEU A 23 2.65 6.17 10.38
CA LEU A 23 3.69 5.46 9.63
C LEU A 23 4.69 6.41 8.97
N GLY A 24 4.28 7.59 8.53
CA GLY A 24 5.20 8.57 7.98
C GLY A 24 6.20 9.09 9.03
N ILE A 25 5.73 9.38 10.24
CA ILE A 25 6.61 9.71 11.37
C ILE A 25 7.54 8.54 11.69
N ALA A 26 6.98 7.33 11.84
CA ALA A 26 7.75 6.14 12.18
C ALA A 26 8.82 5.81 11.13
N ALA A 27 8.48 5.89 9.83
CA ALA A 27 9.42 5.66 8.74
C ALA A 27 10.63 6.61 8.84
N ARG A 28 10.39 7.90 9.10
CA ARG A 28 11.49 8.85 9.28
C ARG A 28 12.33 8.59 10.53
N LEU A 29 11.70 8.21 11.64
CA LEU A 29 12.44 7.84 12.85
C LEU A 29 13.27 6.57 12.65
N PHE A 30 12.76 5.60 11.86
CA PHE A 30 13.53 4.42 11.49
C PHE A 30 14.76 4.77 10.65
N ASP A 31 14.66 5.72 9.72
CA ASP A 31 15.81 6.22 8.96
C ASP A 31 16.91 6.80 9.88
N ILE A 32 16.54 7.40 11.01
CA ILE A 32 17.48 8.04 11.92
C ILE A 32 18.10 7.05 12.91
N TYR A 33 17.25 6.20 13.51
CA TYR A 33 17.66 5.39 14.66
C TYR A 33 17.88 3.90 14.35
N PHE A 34 17.30 3.40 13.25
CA PHE A 34 17.30 1.97 12.91
C PHE A 34 17.58 1.77 11.43
N GLN A 35 18.84 1.87 11.03
CA GLN A 35 19.27 1.83 9.61
C GLN A 35 18.60 0.70 8.80
N ASN A 36 18.55 -0.53 9.33
CA ASN A 36 17.93 -1.66 8.63
C ASN A 36 16.44 -1.48 8.40
N LEU A 37 15.70 -0.90 9.37
CA LEU A 37 14.28 -0.61 9.23
C LEU A 37 14.05 0.57 8.30
N GLY A 38 14.87 1.62 8.41
CA GLY A 38 14.86 2.76 7.49
C GLY A 38 15.02 2.30 6.05
N GLU A 39 15.98 1.43 5.78
CA GLU A 39 16.17 0.85 4.46
C GLU A 39 14.93 0.11 3.93
N ILE A 40 14.22 -0.68 4.76
CA ILE A 40 13.00 -1.38 4.38
C ILE A 40 11.89 -0.38 4.03
N PHE A 41 11.67 0.64 4.88
CA PHE A 41 10.63 1.64 4.68
C PHE A 41 10.94 2.65 3.56
N SER A 42 12.19 2.73 3.12
CA SER A 42 12.58 3.49 1.94
C SER A 42 12.30 2.75 0.62
N GLN A 43 12.03 1.43 0.67
CA GLN A 43 11.74 0.61 -0.51
C GLN A 43 10.31 0.80 -1.00
N MET A 44 10.13 0.86 -2.33
CA MET A 44 8.80 0.89 -2.94
C MET A 44 7.99 -0.39 -2.63
N ALA A 45 8.65 -1.55 -2.54
CA ALA A 45 8.04 -2.86 -2.35
C ALA A 45 7.16 -2.92 -1.09
N ILE A 46 7.63 -2.39 0.05
CA ILE A 46 6.84 -2.38 1.30
C ILE A 46 5.55 -1.55 1.15
N TRP A 47 5.61 -0.43 0.43
CA TRP A 47 4.44 0.42 0.21
C TRP A 47 3.45 -0.19 -0.77
N ILE A 48 3.94 -0.91 -1.80
CA ILE A 48 3.11 -1.71 -2.70
C ILE A 48 2.41 -2.81 -1.91
N LEU A 49 3.12 -3.51 -1.01
CA LEU A 49 2.52 -4.53 -0.15
C LEU A 49 1.44 -3.95 0.76
N LEU A 50 1.73 -2.87 1.49
CA LEU A 50 0.77 -2.21 2.39
C LEU A 50 -0.44 -1.68 1.62
N GLY A 51 -0.20 -0.99 0.50
CA GLY A 51 -1.26 -0.50 -0.37
C GLY A 51 -2.14 -1.61 -0.93
N THR A 52 -1.52 -2.70 -1.37
CA THR A 52 -2.24 -3.90 -1.83
C THR A 52 -3.10 -4.50 -0.71
N LEU A 53 -2.57 -4.62 0.52
CA LEU A 53 -3.32 -5.11 1.67
C LEU A 53 -4.54 -4.24 1.96
N ILE A 54 -4.38 -2.92 2.05
CA ILE A 54 -5.49 -1.99 2.27
C ILE A 54 -6.54 -2.14 1.16
N ALA A 55 -6.10 -2.20 -0.09
CA ALA A 55 -6.99 -2.32 -1.24
C ALA A 55 -7.81 -3.62 -1.22
N ILE A 56 -7.14 -4.77 -1.12
CA ILE A 56 -7.82 -6.09 -1.20
C ILE A 56 -8.74 -6.38 -0.01
N TYR A 57 -8.47 -5.77 1.15
CA TYR A 57 -9.35 -5.91 2.33
C TYR A 57 -10.44 -4.86 2.40
N SER A 58 -10.41 -3.83 1.56
CA SER A 58 -11.50 -2.85 1.47
C SER A 58 -12.78 -3.48 0.93
N PRO A 59 -13.97 -3.05 1.41
CA PRO A 59 -15.23 -3.68 1.05
C PRO A 59 -15.63 -3.52 -0.42
N THR A 60 -15.25 -2.42 -1.04
CA THR A 60 -15.56 -2.10 -2.46
C THR A 60 -14.35 -1.45 -3.14
N LYS A 61 -14.38 -1.39 -4.49
CA LYS A 61 -13.37 -0.68 -5.30
C LYS A 61 -13.27 0.80 -4.89
N LYS A 62 -14.41 1.47 -4.73
CA LYS A 62 -14.46 2.88 -4.30
C LYS A 62 -13.89 3.08 -2.89
N ALA A 63 -14.20 2.14 -1.97
CA ALA A 63 -13.62 2.18 -0.64
C ALA A 63 -12.11 1.92 -0.64
N ALA A 64 -11.61 1.05 -1.52
CA ALA A 64 -10.16 0.85 -1.69
C ALA A 64 -9.46 2.16 -2.11
N MET A 65 -9.99 2.82 -3.14
CA MET A 65 -9.48 4.12 -3.60
C MET A 65 -9.51 5.18 -2.49
N GLY A 66 -10.67 5.30 -1.79
CA GLY A 66 -10.87 6.27 -0.72
C GLY A 66 -10.06 6.01 0.54
N ASN A 67 -9.63 4.77 0.78
CA ASN A 67 -8.79 4.40 1.91
C ASN A 67 -7.30 4.62 1.63
N ILE A 68 -6.85 4.28 0.42
CA ILE A 68 -5.43 4.38 0.04
C ILE A 68 -4.98 5.83 -0.08
N PHE A 69 -5.78 6.68 -0.68
CA PHE A 69 -5.40 8.08 -0.90
C PHE A 69 -5.02 8.81 0.39
N PRO A 70 -5.88 8.88 1.42
CA PRO A 70 -5.53 9.53 2.67
C PRO A 70 -4.39 8.82 3.42
N PHE A 71 -4.26 7.50 3.29
CA PHE A 71 -3.11 6.75 3.82
C PHE A 71 -1.79 7.25 3.21
N CYS A 72 -1.69 7.28 1.87
CA CYS A 72 -0.49 7.71 1.18
C CYS A 72 -0.19 9.20 1.42
N MET A 73 -1.21 10.05 1.38
CA MET A 73 -1.04 11.49 1.64
C MET A 73 -0.62 11.77 3.08
N GLY A 74 -1.24 11.10 4.05
CA GLY A 74 -0.88 11.22 5.46
C GLY A 74 0.57 10.82 5.71
N MET A 75 0.98 9.67 5.17
CA MET A 75 2.36 9.18 5.26
C MET A 75 3.36 10.16 4.64
N LEU A 76 3.08 10.62 3.41
CA LEU A 76 3.94 11.55 2.69
C LEU A 76 4.15 12.85 3.47
N VAL A 77 3.05 13.48 3.91
CA VAL A 77 3.09 14.75 4.63
C VAL A 77 3.90 14.62 5.93
N THR A 78 3.61 13.62 6.76
CA THR A 78 4.30 13.49 8.04
C THR A 78 5.74 13.03 7.90
N TYR A 79 6.07 12.20 6.91
CA TYR A 79 7.45 11.85 6.62
C TYR A 79 8.28 13.11 6.33
N TYR A 80 7.84 13.96 5.38
CA TYR A 80 8.59 15.16 5.01
C TYR A 80 8.56 16.27 6.07
N VAL A 81 7.45 16.43 6.79
CA VAL A 81 7.42 17.34 7.95
C VAL A 81 8.42 16.91 9.02
N THR A 82 8.45 15.62 9.36
CA THR A 82 9.42 15.09 10.32
C THR A 82 10.85 15.19 9.80
N ALA A 83 11.06 14.95 8.49
CA ALA A 83 12.37 15.11 7.86
C ALA A 83 12.85 16.57 7.92
N ALA A 84 11.98 17.54 7.70
CA ALA A 84 12.30 18.96 7.83
C ALA A 84 12.69 19.34 9.26
N ILE A 85 11.93 18.86 10.26
CA ILE A 85 12.21 19.12 11.70
C ILE A 85 13.52 18.46 12.14
N THR A 86 13.85 17.29 11.60
CA THR A 86 15.06 16.51 11.94
C THR A 86 16.25 16.82 11.04
N HIS A 87 16.22 17.93 10.30
CA HIS A 87 17.29 18.36 9.39
C HIS A 87 17.72 17.26 8.40
N GLY A 88 16.77 16.46 7.91
CA GLY A 88 17.01 15.39 6.94
C GLY A 88 17.37 15.95 5.57
N VAL A 89 18.33 15.31 4.91
CA VAL A 89 18.66 15.61 3.51
C VAL A 89 17.79 14.74 2.61
N TYR A 90 17.03 15.37 1.72
CA TYR A 90 16.20 14.68 0.72
C TYR A 90 16.22 15.44 -0.61
N GLY A 91 16.36 14.69 -1.71
CA GLY A 91 16.39 15.27 -3.05
C GLY A 91 14.98 15.61 -3.55
N GLN A 92 14.85 16.68 -4.32
CA GLN A 92 13.57 17.09 -4.93
C GLN A 92 12.95 15.97 -5.79
N SER A 93 13.78 15.19 -6.49
CA SER A 93 13.32 14.06 -7.31
C SER A 93 12.56 13.02 -6.49
N PHE A 94 12.99 12.75 -5.25
CA PHE A 94 12.28 11.84 -4.34
C PHE A 94 10.94 12.40 -3.89
N ILE A 95 10.88 13.69 -3.54
CA ILE A 95 9.61 14.35 -3.19
C ILE A 95 8.62 14.24 -4.34
N ILE A 96 9.05 14.58 -5.55
CA ILE A 96 8.20 14.51 -6.75
C ILE A 96 7.75 13.07 -7.00
N GLY A 97 8.67 12.09 -6.98
CA GLY A 97 8.36 10.69 -7.21
C GLY A 97 7.34 10.14 -6.22
N TRP A 98 7.53 10.37 -4.93
CA TRP A 98 6.59 9.93 -3.90
C TRP A 98 5.26 10.68 -3.95
N THR A 99 5.25 11.95 -4.33
CA THR A 99 4.01 12.73 -4.52
C THR A 99 3.21 12.18 -5.70
N VAL A 100 3.85 11.90 -6.83
CA VAL A 100 3.20 11.28 -7.99
C VAL A 100 2.64 9.90 -7.60
N PHE A 101 3.41 9.09 -6.89
CA PHE A 101 2.94 7.79 -6.39
C PHE A 101 1.70 7.94 -5.51
N ALA A 102 1.69 8.89 -4.58
CA ALA A 102 0.55 9.13 -3.70
C ALA A 102 -0.69 9.61 -4.47
N LEU A 103 -0.52 10.49 -5.47
CA LEU A 103 -1.63 10.98 -6.30
C LEU A 103 -2.22 9.89 -7.20
N VAL A 104 -1.40 8.98 -7.72
CA VAL A 104 -1.85 7.86 -8.58
C VAL A 104 -2.37 6.68 -7.75
N SER A 105 -2.07 6.63 -6.45
CA SER A 105 -2.41 5.51 -5.56
C SER A 105 -3.89 5.08 -5.58
N PRO A 106 -4.92 5.96 -5.74
CA PRO A 106 -6.30 5.52 -5.87
C PRO A 106 -6.55 4.62 -7.09
N ILE A 107 -5.93 4.94 -8.22
CA ILE A 107 -6.03 4.16 -9.45
C ILE A 107 -5.36 2.80 -9.24
N MET A 108 -4.18 2.79 -8.65
CA MET A 108 -3.47 1.55 -8.29
C MET A 108 -4.28 0.69 -7.33
N ALA A 109 -4.94 1.29 -6.34
CA ALA A 109 -5.81 0.59 -5.39
C ALA A 109 -7.04 -0.03 -6.08
N TYR A 110 -7.61 0.62 -7.07
CA TYR A 110 -8.69 0.06 -7.89
C TYR A 110 -8.26 -1.25 -8.56
N PHE A 111 -7.10 -1.25 -9.22
CA PHE A 111 -6.56 -2.47 -9.84
C PHE A 111 -6.15 -3.51 -8.79
N ALA A 112 -5.48 -3.12 -7.72
CA ALA A 112 -5.10 -4.05 -6.65
C ALA A 112 -6.33 -4.73 -6.03
N TRP A 113 -7.45 -4.01 -5.89
CA TRP A 113 -8.70 -4.61 -5.46
C TRP A 113 -9.20 -5.67 -6.45
N MET A 114 -9.10 -5.41 -7.76
CA MET A 114 -9.51 -6.34 -8.83
C MET A 114 -8.62 -7.58 -8.91
N ALA A 115 -7.37 -7.53 -8.45
CA ALA A 115 -6.48 -8.69 -8.42
C ALA A 115 -7.03 -9.87 -7.60
N LYS A 116 -8.10 -9.67 -6.83
CA LYS A 116 -8.80 -10.70 -6.06
C LYS A 116 -10.21 -11.02 -6.58
N GLU A 117 -10.58 -10.54 -7.75
CA GLU A 117 -11.81 -10.96 -8.43
C GLU A 117 -11.59 -12.31 -9.15
N PRO A 118 -12.65 -13.09 -9.39
CA PRO A 118 -12.53 -14.31 -10.17
C PRO A 118 -12.22 -13.98 -11.63
N GLY A 119 -11.39 -14.80 -12.28
CA GLY A 119 -11.12 -14.69 -13.73
C GLY A 119 -9.63 -14.54 -14.06
N ALA A 120 -9.32 -14.65 -15.37
CA ALA A 120 -7.95 -14.55 -15.87
C ALA A 120 -7.36 -13.15 -15.72
N PHE A 121 -8.18 -12.12 -15.89
CA PHE A 121 -7.75 -10.72 -15.79
C PHE A 121 -7.18 -10.36 -14.40
N SER A 122 -7.77 -10.92 -13.34
CA SER A 122 -7.24 -10.71 -11.98
C SER A 122 -5.84 -11.27 -11.81
N LYS A 123 -5.52 -12.39 -12.46
CA LYS A 123 -4.16 -12.98 -12.43
C LYS A 123 -3.16 -12.09 -13.16
N ILE A 124 -3.56 -11.50 -14.29
CA ILE A 124 -2.71 -10.54 -15.02
C ILE A 124 -2.40 -9.34 -14.13
N ILE A 125 -3.41 -8.76 -13.47
CA ILE A 125 -3.21 -7.66 -12.54
C ILE A 125 -2.29 -8.07 -11.37
N ALA A 126 -2.53 -9.23 -10.76
CA ALA A 126 -1.71 -9.73 -9.68
C ALA A 126 -0.23 -9.90 -10.09
N THR A 127 0.02 -10.47 -11.28
CA THR A 127 1.36 -10.58 -11.85
C THR A 127 1.97 -9.21 -12.11
N GLY A 128 1.19 -8.27 -12.65
CA GLY A 128 1.64 -6.89 -12.87
C GLY A 128 2.05 -6.18 -11.57
N ILE A 129 1.30 -6.35 -10.48
CA ILE A 129 1.64 -5.77 -9.17
C ILE A 129 2.99 -6.33 -8.66
N VAL A 130 3.19 -7.65 -8.75
CA VAL A 130 4.46 -8.28 -8.35
C VAL A 130 5.61 -7.81 -9.25
N ALA A 131 5.38 -7.75 -10.56
CA ALA A 131 6.40 -7.28 -11.50
C ALA A 131 6.82 -5.83 -11.21
N VAL A 132 5.86 -4.92 -10.96
CA VAL A 132 6.14 -3.54 -10.56
C VAL A 132 6.93 -3.47 -9.25
N SER A 133 6.60 -4.32 -8.26
CA SER A 133 7.35 -4.39 -7.00
C SER A 133 8.82 -4.76 -7.22
N VAL A 134 9.07 -5.85 -7.95
CA VAL A 134 10.44 -6.32 -8.26
C VAL A 134 11.21 -5.31 -9.09
N VAL A 135 10.58 -4.79 -10.17
CA VAL A 135 11.22 -3.81 -11.07
C VAL A 135 11.54 -2.52 -10.34
N SER A 136 10.67 -2.03 -9.46
CA SER A 136 10.93 -0.81 -8.69
C SER A 136 12.11 -0.99 -7.72
N SER A 137 12.26 -2.15 -7.11
CA SER A 137 13.42 -2.45 -6.23
C SER A 137 14.72 -2.43 -7.01
N VAL A 138 14.75 -3.01 -8.22
CA VAL A 138 15.94 -2.99 -9.09
C VAL A 138 16.25 -1.58 -9.61
N LEU A 139 15.24 -0.84 -10.10
CA LEU A 139 15.45 0.49 -10.69
C LEU A 139 15.87 1.55 -9.68
N LEU A 140 15.38 1.45 -8.43
CA LEU A 140 15.68 2.45 -7.40
C LEU A 140 16.96 2.16 -6.61
N PHE A 141 17.36 0.89 -6.52
CA PHE A 141 18.46 0.46 -5.65
C PHE A 141 19.51 -0.41 -6.33
N ASP A 142 19.45 -0.57 -7.65
CA ASP A 142 20.37 -1.36 -8.50
C ASP A 142 20.55 -2.82 -8.10
N ARG A 143 19.81 -3.32 -7.10
CA ARG A 143 19.87 -4.70 -6.62
C ARG A 143 18.63 -5.09 -5.83
N LEU A 144 18.31 -6.38 -5.83
CA LEU A 144 17.37 -6.99 -4.91
C LEU A 144 18.09 -7.33 -3.59
N ARG A 145 17.52 -6.96 -2.49
CA ARG A 145 18.01 -7.26 -1.13
C ARG A 145 17.21 -8.41 -0.52
N LEU A 146 17.72 -9.02 0.55
CA LEU A 146 17.05 -10.16 1.18
C LEU A 146 15.59 -9.86 1.61
N TYR A 147 15.35 -8.68 2.12
CA TYR A 147 14.00 -8.28 2.53
C TYR A 147 13.05 -8.01 1.36
N ASP A 148 13.55 -7.65 0.17
CA ASP A 148 12.72 -7.54 -1.04
C ASP A 148 12.12 -8.91 -1.40
N PHE A 149 12.91 -9.98 -1.34
CA PHE A 149 12.42 -11.35 -1.55
C PHE A 149 11.36 -11.77 -0.54
N ILE A 150 11.49 -11.34 0.73
CA ILE A 150 10.49 -11.62 1.77
C ILE A 150 9.19 -10.84 1.48
N ILE A 151 9.30 -9.57 1.11
CA ILE A 151 8.16 -8.70 0.81
C ILE A 151 7.44 -9.20 -0.44
N ASP A 152 8.18 -9.48 -1.51
CA ASP A 152 7.62 -9.97 -2.78
C ASP A 152 7.04 -11.39 -2.60
N GLY A 153 7.68 -12.25 -1.82
CA GLY A 153 7.14 -13.55 -1.44
C GLY A 153 5.82 -13.44 -0.68
N ALA A 154 5.72 -12.51 0.27
CA ALA A 154 4.48 -12.22 0.97
C ALA A 154 3.40 -11.67 0.02
N LEU A 155 3.78 -10.79 -0.92
CA LEU A 155 2.90 -10.22 -1.94
C LEU A 155 2.35 -11.32 -2.86
N ILE A 156 3.21 -12.21 -3.35
CA ILE A 156 2.83 -13.37 -4.16
C ILE A 156 1.87 -14.27 -3.38
N TYR A 157 2.22 -14.64 -2.15
CA TYR A 157 1.36 -15.47 -1.31
C TYR A 157 -0.02 -14.84 -1.12
N ILE A 158 -0.07 -13.56 -0.81
CA ILE A 158 -1.33 -12.85 -0.58
C ILE A 158 -2.14 -12.75 -1.87
N LEU A 159 -1.52 -12.43 -3.00
CA LEU A 159 -2.22 -12.24 -4.26
C LEU A 159 -2.69 -13.55 -4.90
N PHE A 160 -1.92 -14.63 -4.82
CA PHE A 160 -2.24 -15.87 -5.53
C PHE A 160 -2.86 -16.94 -4.63
N PHE A 161 -2.41 -17.10 -3.39
CA PHE A 161 -2.81 -18.22 -2.54
C PHE A 161 -3.86 -17.85 -1.49
N LYS A 162 -3.81 -16.66 -0.92
CA LYS A 162 -4.73 -16.27 0.14
C LYS A 162 -6.14 -15.97 -0.39
N LYS A 163 -7.13 -16.75 0.01
CA LYS A 163 -8.55 -16.50 -0.31
C LYS A 163 -9.11 -15.38 0.57
N ILE A 164 -9.74 -14.39 -0.04
CA ILE A 164 -10.39 -13.28 0.67
C ILE A 164 -11.90 -13.44 0.52
N LYS A 165 -12.60 -13.69 1.62
CA LYS A 165 -14.06 -13.69 1.67
C LYS A 165 -14.52 -12.22 1.73
N ARG A 166 -15.06 -11.70 0.64
CA ARG A 166 -15.74 -10.41 0.61
C ARG A 166 -17.22 -10.65 0.90
N SER A 167 -17.79 -9.84 1.79
CA SER A 167 -19.24 -9.80 1.98
C SER A 167 -19.82 -9.11 0.74
N GLN A 168 -20.22 -9.88 -0.27
CA GLN A 168 -21.09 -9.35 -1.30
C GLN A 168 -22.44 -9.05 -0.61
N LYS A 169 -22.80 -7.78 -0.49
CA LYS A 169 -24.21 -7.41 -0.41
C LYS A 169 -24.82 -7.89 -1.73
N ARG A 170 -25.52 -9.03 -1.67
CA ARG A 170 -26.40 -9.47 -2.75
C ARG A 170 -27.33 -8.29 -3.01
N LYS A 171 -27.25 -7.65 -4.16
CA LYS A 171 -28.32 -6.80 -4.67
C LYS A 171 -29.43 -7.76 -5.05
N ASP A 172 -30.30 -8.03 -4.11
CA ASP A 172 -31.63 -8.59 -4.42
C ASP A 172 -32.41 -7.43 -5.06
N TRP A 173 -32.21 -7.26 -6.34
CA TRP A 173 -33.15 -6.57 -7.23
C TRP A 173 -34.09 -7.66 -7.72
N ASN A 174 -35.01 -8.08 -6.90
CA ASN A 174 -36.22 -8.73 -7.31
C ASN A 174 -37.34 -7.76 -7.06
N GLU A 175 -38.05 -7.45 -8.17
CA GLU A 175 -39.34 -6.80 -8.33
C GLU A 175 -39.34 -5.29 -8.42
#